data_d1a0f5305af63ecef4679361b2d6b6b8
#
_entry.id   d1a0f5305af63ecef4679361b2d6b6b8
#
_cell.length_a   1.000
_cell.length_b   1.000
_cell.length_c   1.000
_cell.angle_alpha   90.00
_cell.angle_beta   90.00
_cell.angle_gamma   90.00
#
_symmetry.space_group_name_H-M   'P 1'
#
loop_
_entity.id
_entity.type
_entity.pdbx_description
1 polymer ?
#
loop_
_entity_poly.entity_id
_entity_poly.type
_entity_poly.pdbx_seq_one_letter_code
_entity_poly.pdbx_strand_id
1 'polypeptide(L)'
;MIEKPRVEVCFTPNQYPLHIEDFQVVVAIDVLRATSAICTAFQYGVKKIIPVSTLDEAIEYKEKGYYVAAERKGKIVSGFEFGNSPLSYMNNDLKDETLVLTTTNGTKAINVAKGIEHLVIGALINLDALSKYLLRLNLSLIHI
;
A
#
# COMPACT_ATOMS: atom_id res chain seq x y z
N MET A 1 25.05 16.84 -17.78
CA MET A 1 25.17 16.75 -16.29
C MET A 1 24.12 15.77 -15.84
N ILE A 2 24.48 14.72 -15.11
CA ILE A 2 23.51 13.81 -14.51
C ILE A 2 22.88 14.60 -13.36
N GLU A 3 21.61 15.02 -13.50
CA GLU A 3 20.88 15.60 -12.40
C GLU A 3 20.82 14.61 -11.24
N LYS A 4 21.16 15.05 -10.05
CA LYS A 4 21.06 14.22 -8.86
C LYS A 4 19.58 13.95 -8.57
N PRO A 5 19.22 12.70 -8.19
CA PRO A 5 17.85 12.38 -7.82
C PRO A 5 17.41 13.28 -6.66
N ARG A 6 16.22 13.85 -6.79
CA ARG A 6 15.57 14.62 -5.75
C ARG A 6 14.66 13.69 -4.94
N VAL A 7 14.78 13.73 -3.63
CA VAL A 7 13.96 12.95 -2.70
C VAL A 7 13.21 13.91 -1.79
N GLU A 8 11.90 13.73 -1.68
CA GLU A 8 11.07 14.48 -0.74
C GLU A 8 10.30 13.51 0.17
N VAL A 9 10.03 13.95 1.39
CA VAL A 9 9.26 13.18 2.37
C VAL A 9 7.97 13.91 2.69
N CYS A 10 6.85 13.21 2.48
CA CYS A 10 5.53 13.69 2.80
C CYS A 10 4.99 12.89 4.01
N PHE A 11 4.87 13.54 5.17
CA PHE A 11 4.52 12.85 6.43
C PHE A 11 3.05 12.44 6.52
N THR A 12 2.17 13.04 5.74
CA THR A 12 0.74 12.70 5.77
C THR A 12 0.14 12.75 4.36
N PRO A 13 -0.86 11.91 4.07
CA PRO A 13 -1.55 11.93 2.78
C PRO A 13 -2.13 13.31 2.42
N ASN A 14 -2.52 14.11 3.41
CA ASN A 14 -3.10 15.44 3.18
C ASN A 14 -2.07 16.47 2.67
N GLN A 15 -0.79 16.24 2.91
CA GLN A 15 0.30 17.10 2.41
C GLN A 15 0.71 16.74 0.99
N TYR A 16 0.37 15.54 0.51
CA TYR A 16 0.77 15.06 -0.81
C TYR A 16 0.44 16.03 -1.95
N PRO A 17 -0.75 16.67 -2.02
CA PRO A 17 -1.05 17.64 -3.07
C PRO A 17 -0.10 18.83 -3.15
N LEU A 18 0.65 19.13 -2.08
CA LEU A 18 1.62 20.22 -2.04
C LEU A 18 2.98 19.82 -2.67
N HIS A 19 3.16 18.53 -2.95
CA HIS A 19 4.43 17.94 -3.44
C HIS A 19 4.29 17.32 -4.85
N ILE A 20 3.17 17.55 -5.56
CA ILE A 20 2.85 16.84 -6.83
C ILE A 20 3.76 17.25 -8.00
N GLU A 21 4.67 18.16 -7.86
CA GLU A 21 5.48 18.64 -8.98
C GLU A 21 6.51 17.59 -9.41
N ASP A 22 6.31 17.01 -10.60
CA ASP A 22 7.29 16.24 -11.41
C ASP A 22 7.90 14.97 -10.78
N PHE A 23 7.25 14.35 -9.82
CA PHE A 23 7.70 13.05 -9.30
C PHE A 23 7.22 11.90 -10.17
N GLN A 24 8.14 11.03 -10.60
CA GLN A 24 7.85 9.82 -11.35
C GLN A 24 7.49 8.64 -10.44
N VAL A 25 7.97 8.66 -9.20
CA VAL A 25 7.76 7.57 -8.23
C VAL A 25 7.23 8.12 -6.92
N VAL A 26 6.23 7.44 -6.40
CA VAL A 26 5.76 7.60 -5.01
C VAL A 26 5.89 6.28 -4.28
N VAL A 27 6.50 6.31 -3.12
CA VAL A 27 6.56 5.16 -2.19
C VAL A 27 5.57 5.40 -1.07
N ALA A 28 4.52 4.60 -1.01
CA ALA A 28 3.57 4.62 0.11
C ALA A 28 4.12 3.79 1.28
N ILE A 29 4.30 4.42 2.44
CA ILE A 29 4.91 3.81 3.63
C ILE A 29 3.95 3.93 4.82
N ASP A 30 3.53 2.80 5.36
CA ASP A 30 2.80 2.65 6.62
C ASP A 30 3.27 1.34 7.28
N VAL A 31 4.47 1.41 7.88
CA VAL A 31 5.17 0.23 8.44
C VAL A 31 4.34 -0.45 9.53
N LEU A 32 3.61 0.32 10.33
CA LEU A 32 2.77 -0.17 11.41
C LEU A 32 1.31 0.28 11.20
N ARG A 33 0.64 -0.40 10.24
CA ARG A 33 0.96 -1.76 9.79
C ARG A 33 0.62 -2.03 8.31
N ALA A 34 -0.08 -1.14 7.61
CA ALA A 34 -0.72 -1.48 6.33
C ALA A 34 0.27 -1.96 5.26
N THR A 35 1.39 -1.26 5.05
CA THR A 35 2.34 -1.66 4.01
C THR A 35 3.09 -2.94 4.35
N SER A 36 3.38 -3.19 5.64
CA SER A 36 3.91 -4.48 6.08
C SER A 36 2.93 -5.63 5.84
N ALA A 37 1.64 -5.42 6.10
CA ALA A 37 0.60 -6.41 5.81
C ALA A 37 0.48 -6.70 4.30
N ILE A 38 0.51 -5.66 3.45
CA ILE A 38 0.48 -5.78 1.99
C ILE A 38 1.67 -6.60 1.49
N CYS A 39 2.89 -6.25 1.93
CA CYS A 39 4.10 -6.98 1.52
C CYS A 39 4.04 -8.45 1.95
N THR A 40 3.57 -8.73 3.18
CA THR A 40 3.41 -10.11 3.66
C THR A 40 2.35 -10.86 2.86
N ALA A 41 1.21 -10.25 2.57
CA ALA A 41 0.15 -10.88 1.78
C ALA A 41 0.66 -11.30 0.38
N PHE A 42 1.41 -10.45 -0.30
CA PHE A 42 2.05 -10.81 -1.58
C PHE A 42 3.10 -11.91 -1.43
N GLN A 43 3.91 -11.88 -0.38
CA GLN A 43 4.91 -12.93 -0.11
C GLN A 43 4.26 -14.31 0.07
N TYR A 44 3.06 -14.36 0.63
CA TYR A 44 2.29 -15.60 0.83
C TYR A 44 1.29 -15.90 -0.30
N GLY A 45 1.44 -15.24 -1.44
CA GLY A 45 0.80 -15.61 -2.69
C GLY A 45 -0.52 -14.93 -3.00
N VAL A 46 -0.92 -13.90 -2.28
CA VAL A 46 -2.06 -13.07 -2.71
C VAL A 46 -1.76 -12.52 -4.10
N LYS A 47 -2.67 -12.74 -5.04
CA LYS A 47 -2.48 -12.38 -6.45
C LYS A 47 -2.64 -10.88 -6.70
N LYS A 48 -3.59 -10.25 -6.02
CA LYS A 48 -3.97 -8.85 -6.21
C LYS A 48 -4.50 -8.25 -4.92
N ILE A 49 -4.15 -6.99 -4.67
CA ILE A 49 -4.75 -6.20 -3.59
C ILE A 49 -5.43 -4.98 -4.20
N ILE A 50 -6.69 -4.74 -3.82
CA ILE A 50 -7.49 -3.59 -4.23
C ILE A 50 -7.64 -2.68 -3.01
N PRO A 51 -6.92 -1.55 -2.94
CA PRO A 51 -7.11 -0.59 -1.87
C PRO A 51 -8.40 0.21 -2.09
N VAL A 52 -9.28 0.24 -1.09
CA VAL A 52 -10.51 1.02 -1.09
C VAL A 52 -10.51 2.05 0.04
N SER A 53 -11.20 3.15 -0.15
CA SER A 53 -11.12 4.30 0.76
C SER A 53 -12.11 4.20 1.92
N THR A 54 -13.25 3.56 1.70
CA THR A 54 -14.37 3.54 2.65
C THR A 54 -14.75 2.13 3.08
N LEU A 55 -15.48 2.03 4.18
CA LEU A 55 -16.06 0.75 4.61
C LEU A 55 -17.22 0.33 3.70
N ASP A 56 -17.95 1.29 3.16
CA ASP A 56 -19.09 0.99 2.25
C ASP A 56 -18.58 0.32 0.98
N GLU A 57 -17.50 0.84 0.36
CA GLU A 57 -16.84 0.17 -0.76
C GLU A 57 -16.37 -1.25 -0.38
N ALA A 58 -15.82 -1.42 0.82
CA ALA A 58 -15.37 -2.72 1.30
C ALA A 58 -16.53 -3.70 1.47
N ILE A 59 -17.68 -3.24 1.96
CA ILE A 59 -18.92 -4.04 2.09
C ILE A 59 -19.40 -4.49 0.70
N GLU A 60 -19.46 -3.58 -0.27
CA GLU A 60 -19.87 -3.91 -1.64
C GLU A 60 -18.99 -5.00 -2.27
N TYR A 61 -17.67 -4.95 -2.04
CA TYR A 61 -16.78 -6.01 -2.51
C TYR A 61 -17.01 -7.33 -1.78
N LYS A 62 -17.31 -7.30 -0.48
CA LYS A 62 -17.64 -8.48 0.29
C LYS A 62 -18.92 -9.16 -0.22
N GLU A 63 -19.96 -8.38 -0.53
CA GLU A 63 -21.20 -8.88 -1.11
C GLU A 63 -20.99 -9.53 -2.49
N LYS A 64 -19.98 -9.08 -3.23
CA LYS A 64 -19.55 -9.69 -4.50
C LYS A 64 -18.66 -10.92 -4.32
N GLY A 65 -18.43 -11.38 -3.08
CA GLY A 65 -17.67 -12.60 -2.77
C GLY A 65 -16.15 -12.42 -2.70
N TYR A 66 -15.63 -11.20 -2.63
CA TYR A 66 -14.19 -10.97 -2.44
C TYR A 66 -13.78 -11.18 -0.98
N TYR A 67 -12.53 -11.60 -0.78
CA TYR A 67 -11.89 -11.51 0.53
C TYR A 67 -11.63 -10.04 0.88
N VAL A 68 -12.04 -9.63 2.07
CA VAL A 68 -11.96 -8.23 2.49
C VAL A 68 -11.28 -8.10 3.84
N ALA A 69 -10.25 -7.25 3.87
CA ALA A 69 -9.57 -6.83 5.07
C ALA A 69 -9.97 -5.40 5.42
N ALA A 70 -10.52 -5.21 6.61
CA ALA A 70 -10.96 -3.92 7.10
C ALA A 70 -10.38 -3.62 8.48
N GLU A 71 -9.67 -2.51 8.60
CA GLU A 71 -9.10 -2.03 9.86
C GLU A 71 -9.56 -0.61 10.15
N ARG A 72 -9.92 -0.37 11.41
CA ARG A 72 -10.12 0.98 11.98
C ARG A 72 -9.55 1.03 13.40
N LYS A 73 -8.76 2.05 13.69
CA LYS A 73 -8.12 2.28 15.00
C LYS A 73 -7.32 1.05 15.51
N GLY A 74 -6.61 0.38 14.60
CA GLY A 74 -5.78 -0.79 14.92
C GLY A 74 -6.53 -2.11 15.09
N LYS A 75 -7.86 -2.13 14.96
CA LYS A 75 -8.70 -3.32 15.14
C LYS A 75 -9.38 -3.75 13.85
N ILE A 76 -9.65 -5.05 13.74
CA ILE A 76 -10.50 -5.58 12.66
C ILE A 76 -11.91 -5.03 12.85
N VAL A 77 -12.51 -4.55 11.77
CA VAL A 77 -13.89 -4.06 11.79
C VAL A 77 -14.84 -5.25 11.91
N SER A 78 -15.86 -5.11 12.77
CA SER A 78 -16.88 -6.14 12.95
C SER A 78 -17.50 -6.56 11.62
N GLY A 79 -17.64 -7.86 11.41
CA GLY A 79 -18.18 -8.43 10.18
C GLY A 79 -17.13 -8.71 9.10
N PHE A 80 -15.84 -8.41 9.32
CA PHE A 80 -14.76 -8.78 8.42
C PHE A 80 -13.82 -9.79 9.08
N GLU A 81 -13.20 -10.65 8.27
CA GLU A 81 -12.32 -11.72 8.75
C GLU A 81 -10.88 -11.27 8.91
N PHE A 82 -10.44 -10.32 8.05
CA PHE A 82 -9.07 -9.87 7.99
C PHE A 82 -8.95 -8.40 8.38
N GLY A 83 -7.79 -8.04 8.92
CA GLY A 83 -7.39 -6.68 9.21
C GLY A 83 -6.05 -6.35 8.53
N ASN A 84 -5.24 -5.48 9.14
CA ASN A 84 -3.93 -5.11 8.63
C ASN A 84 -2.76 -5.67 9.44
N SER A 85 -2.95 -6.82 10.13
CA SER A 85 -1.84 -7.52 10.78
C SER A 85 -1.09 -8.39 9.77
N PRO A 86 0.23 -8.23 9.61
CA PRO A 86 1.02 -9.12 8.75
C PRO A 86 0.85 -10.60 9.11
N LEU A 87 0.74 -10.91 10.40
CA LEU A 87 0.58 -12.28 10.90
C LEU A 87 -0.67 -12.99 10.37
N SER A 88 -1.72 -12.24 10.05
CA SER A 88 -2.96 -12.80 9.49
C SER A 88 -2.79 -13.33 8.05
N TYR A 89 -1.69 -12.98 7.39
CA TYR A 89 -1.41 -13.36 5.99
C TYR A 89 -0.28 -14.39 5.87
N MET A 90 0.30 -14.83 7.00
CA MET A 90 1.42 -15.79 7.01
C MET A 90 0.92 -17.25 6.88
N ASN A 91 0.00 -17.46 5.94
CA ASN A 91 -0.54 -18.77 5.56
C ASN A 91 -0.91 -18.74 4.07
N ASN A 92 -1.46 -19.83 3.55
CA ASN A 92 -1.83 -19.95 2.14
C ASN A 92 -3.33 -19.76 1.88
N ASP A 93 -4.10 -19.28 2.84
CA ASP A 93 -5.56 -19.19 2.75
C ASP A 93 -6.02 -18.24 1.63
N LEU A 94 -5.21 -17.22 1.32
CA LEU A 94 -5.48 -16.23 0.28
C LEU A 94 -4.58 -16.39 -0.96
N LYS A 95 -3.94 -17.55 -1.11
CA LYS A 95 -3.08 -17.79 -2.27
C LYS A 95 -3.88 -17.72 -3.56
N ASP A 96 -3.32 -17.02 -4.55
CA ASP A 96 -3.91 -16.77 -5.87
C ASP A 96 -5.21 -15.94 -5.86
N GLU A 97 -5.64 -15.45 -4.69
CA GLU A 97 -6.86 -14.69 -4.50
C GLU A 97 -6.66 -13.17 -4.65
N THR A 98 -7.79 -12.47 -4.80
CA THR A 98 -7.84 -11.01 -4.74
C THR A 98 -8.31 -10.58 -3.35
N LEU A 99 -7.49 -9.78 -2.68
CA LEU A 99 -7.80 -9.18 -1.38
C LEU A 99 -8.21 -7.72 -1.55
N VAL A 100 -9.36 -7.33 -1.03
CA VAL A 100 -9.75 -5.92 -0.90
C VAL A 100 -9.32 -5.41 0.46
N LEU A 101 -8.67 -4.27 0.53
CA LEU A 101 -8.11 -3.74 1.77
C LEU A 101 -8.57 -2.31 2.02
N THR A 102 -9.09 -2.06 3.23
CA THR A 102 -9.34 -0.70 3.73
C THR A 102 -8.74 -0.50 5.12
N THR A 103 -7.93 0.54 5.27
CA THR A 103 -7.26 0.89 6.54
C THR A 103 -7.45 2.36 6.86
N THR A 104 -7.11 2.74 8.09
CA THR A 104 -7.26 4.12 8.57
C THR A 104 -6.37 5.09 7.78
N ASN A 105 -5.10 4.74 7.51
CA ASN A 105 -4.11 5.62 6.90
C ASN A 105 -3.50 5.06 5.62
N GLY A 106 -3.09 3.79 5.59
CA GLY A 106 -2.34 3.21 4.49
C GLY A 106 -3.08 3.27 3.15
N THR A 107 -4.37 2.93 3.12
CA THR A 107 -5.17 3.02 1.88
C THR A 107 -5.41 4.46 1.43
N LYS A 108 -5.43 5.43 2.34
CA LYS A 108 -5.48 6.85 1.98
C LYS A 108 -4.20 7.29 1.28
N ALA A 109 -3.03 6.91 1.83
CA ALA A 109 -1.74 7.23 1.23
C ALA A 109 -1.61 6.65 -0.18
N ILE A 110 -2.07 5.42 -0.40
CA ILE A 110 -2.09 4.79 -1.72
C ILE A 110 -3.04 5.55 -2.67
N ASN A 111 -4.24 5.88 -2.19
CA ASN A 111 -5.28 6.48 -3.03
C ASN A 111 -4.98 7.91 -3.46
N VAL A 112 -4.34 8.74 -2.63
CA VAL A 112 -3.96 10.11 -3.02
C VAL A 112 -2.87 10.14 -4.09
N ALA A 113 -2.07 9.08 -4.21
CA ALA A 113 -1.01 8.95 -5.20
C ALA A 113 -1.45 8.19 -6.47
N LYS A 114 -2.74 7.88 -6.62
CA LYS A 114 -3.24 7.25 -7.86
C LYS A 114 -2.97 8.13 -9.08
N GLY A 115 -2.53 7.50 -10.16
CA GLY A 115 -2.22 8.17 -11.43
C GLY A 115 -0.76 8.53 -11.61
N ILE A 116 0.07 8.38 -10.58
CA ILE A 116 1.53 8.48 -10.76
C ILE A 116 2.06 7.27 -11.54
N GLU A 117 3.12 7.46 -12.30
CA GLU A 117 3.69 6.41 -13.15
C GLU A 117 4.14 5.19 -12.34
N HIS A 118 4.83 5.41 -11.22
CA HIS A 118 5.28 4.37 -10.33
C HIS A 118 4.79 4.63 -8.89
N LEU A 119 3.69 3.99 -8.50
CA LEU A 119 3.24 3.93 -7.12
C LEU A 119 3.65 2.59 -6.52
N VAL A 120 4.54 2.61 -5.56
CA VAL A 120 5.09 1.41 -4.94
C VAL A 120 4.86 1.38 -3.43
N ILE A 121 4.88 0.19 -2.86
CA ILE A 121 4.64 -0.04 -1.44
C ILE A 121 5.98 -0.25 -0.74
N GLY A 122 6.23 0.53 0.31
CA GLY A 122 7.43 0.45 1.13
C GLY A 122 7.16 -0.02 2.57
N ALA A 123 7.93 -0.98 3.02
CA ALA A 123 7.99 -1.44 4.40
C ALA A 123 9.42 -1.89 4.74
N LEU A 124 9.74 -2.04 6.01
CA LEU A 124 11.08 -2.53 6.39
C LEU A 124 11.36 -3.93 5.85
N ILE A 125 10.34 -4.76 5.74
CA ILE A 125 10.46 -6.15 5.29
C ILE A 125 10.75 -6.31 3.79
N ASN A 126 10.50 -5.28 2.96
CA ASN A 126 10.82 -5.30 1.53
C ASN A 126 11.88 -4.26 1.13
N LEU A 127 12.60 -3.69 2.08
CA LEU A 127 13.54 -2.59 1.85
C LEU A 127 14.57 -2.90 0.76
N ASP A 128 15.17 -4.08 0.80
CA ASP A 128 16.19 -4.51 -0.20
C ASP A 128 15.58 -4.62 -1.61
N ALA A 129 14.41 -5.25 -1.73
CA ALA A 129 13.72 -5.39 -3.01
C ALA A 129 13.29 -4.02 -3.58
N LEU A 130 12.74 -3.16 -2.72
CA LEU A 130 12.34 -1.80 -3.07
C LEU A 130 13.54 -0.97 -3.52
N SER A 131 14.65 -0.99 -2.79
CA SER A 131 15.87 -0.27 -3.14
C SER A 131 16.41 -0.71 -4.50
N LYS A 132 16.48 -2.02 -4.75
CA LYS A 132 16.90 -2.56 -6.05
C LYS A 132 15.96 -2.14 -7.18
N TYR A 133 14.67 -2.11 -6.94
CA TYR A 133 13.68 -1.64 -7.92
C TYR A 133 13.90 -0.16 -8.27
N LEU A 134 13.99 0.71 -7.25
CA LEU A 134 14.19 2.14 -7.44
C LEU A 134 15.49 2.47 -8.18
N LEU A 135 16.59 1.77 -7.86
CA LEU A 135 17.88 1.93 -8.55
C LEU A 135 17.81 1.55 -10.04
N ARG A 136 16.98 0.57 -10.42
CA ARG A 136 16.80 0.16 -11.82
C ARG A 136 16.03 1.18 -12.66
N LEU A 137 15.20 2.00 -12.02
CA LEU A 137 14.40 2.99 -12.73
C LEU A 137 15.21 4.17 -13.25
N ASN A 138 16.50 4.31 -12.85
CA ASN A 138 17.38 5.43 -13.25
C ASN A 138 16.73 6.81 -13.08
N LEU A 139 15.91 6.97 -12.04
CA LEU A 139 15.07 8.13 -11.85
C LEU A 139 15.85 9.31 -11.32
N SER A 140 15.51 10.49 -11.81
CA SER A 140 16.02 11.75 -11.26
C SER A 140 15.31 12.15 -9.96
N LEU A 141 14.12 11.61 -9.67
CA LEU A 141 13.24 12.05 -8.58
C LEU A 141 12.58 10.86 -7.89
N ILE A 142 12.65 10.81 -6.56
CA ILE A 142 11.96 9.83 -5.71
C ILE A 142 11.19 10.59 -4.64
N HIS A 143 9.90 10.28 -4.47
CA HIS A 143 9.06 10.80 -3.40
C HIS A 143 8.73 9.66 -2.42
N ILE A 144 9.04 9.85 -1.16
CA ILE A 144 8.84 8.87 -0.08
C ILE A 144 7.87 9.42 0.94
#